data_db98844bc5f75be37d15c9620ed6095e
#
_entry.id   db98844bc5f75be37d15c9620ed6095e
#
_cell.length_a   1.000
_cell.length_b   1.000
_cell.length_c   1.000
_cell.angle_alpha   90.00
_cell.angle_beta   90.00
_cell.angle_gamma   90.00
#
_symmetry.space_group_name_H-M   'P 1'
#
loop_
_entity.id
_entity.type
_entity.pdbx_description
1 polymer ?
#
loop_
_entity_poly.entity_id
_entity_poly.type
_entity_poly.pdbx_seq_one_letter_code
_entity_poly.pdbx_strand_id
1 'polypeptide(L)'
;MIFLSLYVGTRIVIELRKDAVAQVIINQLFKFTELQTSYGINNVALSKGRPKILNLRDLTSEFIEFRMEVVIRRAKFELRKAQERAHILEGYLIALDHLDEVIRLIRSSANPDAAKEALMTAGWGISEVQAKAILELRLQRLTGMEREKIKEEFDQLMKLIASLKELLGSEYLRFELIKTELLEVKEKFGDERKSEIQY
;
A
#
# COMPACT_ATOMS: atom_id res chain seq x y z
N MET A 1 -18.77 -24.22 39.72
CA MET A 1 -19.12 -24.43 38.30
C MET A 1 -18.55 -23.27 37.49
N ILE A 2 -17.63 -23.52 36.56
CA ILE A 2 -16.97 -22.49 35.78
C ILE A 2 -17.69 -22.41 34.41
N PHE A 3 -18.33 -21.30 34.11
CA PHE A 3 -18.93 -21.07 32.81
C PHE A 3 -18.00 -20.19 31.96
N LEU A 4 -17.49 -20.73 30.86
CA LEU A 4 -16.79 -19.99 29.82
C LEU A 4 -17.82 -19.49 28.80
N SER A 5 -18.07 -18.18 28.76
CA SER A 5 -18.90 -17.56 27.72
C SER A 5 -18.00 -17.10 26.56
N LEU A 6 -18.21 -17.68 25.40
CA LEU A 6 -17.45 -17.39 24.17
C LEU A 6 -17.77 -16.02 23.53
N TYR A 7 -18.85 -15.34 23.95
CA TYR A 7 -19.34 -14.12 23.29
C TYR A 7 -19.01 -12.79 23.95
N VAL A 8 -18.59 -12.79 25.25
CA VAL A 8 -18.33 -11.56 26.03
C VAL A 8 -16.96 -11.57 26.73
N GLY A 9 -16.08 -12.45 26.31
CA GLY A 9 -14.80 -12.71 27.00
C GLY A 9 -14.90 -13.79 28.09
N THR A 10 -13.76 -14.19 28.64
CA THR A 10 -13.69 -15.20 29.70
C THR A 10 -14.28 -14.65 30.99
N ARG A 11 -15.30 -15.31 31.53
CA ARG A 11 -15.92 -14.95 32.82
C ARG A 11 -15.73 -16.08 33.82
N ILE A 12 -15.11 -15.77 34.96
CA ILE A 12 -14.99 -16.68 36.08
C ILE A 12 -16.09 -16.39 37.10
N VAL A 13 -16.94 -17.37 37.40
CA VAL A 13 -18.02 -17.24 38.40
C VAL A 13 -17.67 -18.16 39.56
N ILE A 14 -17.61 -17.57 40.77
CA ILE A 14 -17.33 -18.28 42.02
C ILE A 14 -18.56 -18.18 42.92
N GLU A 15 -19.20 -19.33 43.19
CA GLU A 15 -20.34 -19.38 44.08
C GLU A 15 -19.89 -19.50 45.55
N LEU A 16 -20.44 -18.65 46.40
CA LEU A 16 -20.06 -18.59 47.80
C LEU A 16 -21.15 -19.21 48.69
N ARG A 17 -20.76 -19.64 49.90
CA ARG A 17 -21.72 -20.03 50.93
C ARG A 17 -22.52 -18.81 51.38
N LYS A 18 -23.75 -19.02 51.91
CA LYS A 18 -24.66 -17.94 52.33
C LYS A 18 -24.11 -17.02 53.44
N ASP A 19 -23.20 -17.52 54.24
CA ASP A 19 -22.56 -16.84 55.38
C ASP A 19 -21.21 -16.19 55.01
N ALA A 20 -20.75 -16.33 53.80
CA ALA A 20 -19.48 -15.80 53.35
C ALA A 20 -19.58 -14.34 52.86
N VAL A 21 -18.64 -13.49 53.27
CA VAL A 21 -18.52 -12.12 52.82
C VAL A 21 -17.71 -12.07 51.54
N ALA A 22 -18.37 -11.75 50.41
CA ALA A 22 -17.78 -11.77 49.09
C ALA A 22 -16.50 -10.91 48.98
N GLN A 23 -16.49 -9.72 49.57
CA GLN A 23 -15.35 -8.81 49.51
C GLN A 23 -14.09 -9.36 50.18
N VAL A 24 -14.27 -10.07 51.29
CA VAL A 24 -13.14 -10.72 52.01
C VAL A 24 -12.53 -11.80 51.12
N ILE A 25 -13.36 -12.61 50.45
CA ILE A 25 -12.90 -13.68 49.60
C ILE A 25 -12.19 -13.11 48.35
N ILE A 26 -12.72 -12.05 47.74
CA ILE A 26 -12.07 -11.35 46.62
C ILE A 26 -10.70 -10.83 47.02
N ASN A 27 -10.58 -10.18 48.19
CA ASN A 27 -9.29 -9.69 48.70
C ASN A 27 -8.31 -10.83 49.00
N GLN A 28 -8.80 -11.96 49.48
CA GLN A 28 -7.96 -13.16 49.66
C GLN A 28 -7.50 -13.77 48.35
N LEU A 29 -8.39 -13.80 47.34
CA LEU A 29 -8.03 -14.28 46.00
C LEU A 29 -6.97 -13.38 45.37
N PHE A 30 -7.08 -12.06 45.47
CA PHE A 30 -6.06 -11.14 44.99
C PHE A 30 -4.74 -11.26 45.72
N LYS A 31 -4.76 -11.55 47.02
CA LYS A 31 -3.55 -11.67 47.85
C LYS A 31 -2.82 -13.01 47.71
N PHE A 32 -3.56 -14.10 47.56
CA PHE A 32 -3.02 -15.45 47.62
C PHE A 32 -3.03 -16.21 46.29
N THR A 33 -3.52 -15.58 45.21
CA THR A 33 -3.53 -16.17 43.87
C THR A 33 -3.01 -15.17 42.84
N GLU A 34 -2.77 -15.64 41.64
CA GLU A 34 -2.31 -14.85 40.49
C GLU A 34 -3.44 -14.00 39.82
N LEU A 35 -4.61 -13.84 40.48
CA LEU A 35 -5.72 -13.03 39.94
C LEU A 35 -5.40 -11.54 39.87
N GLN A 36 -4.45 -11.08 40.69
CA GLN A 36 -3.86 -9.76 40.60
C GLN A 36 -2.34 -9.91 40.63
N THR A 37 -1.69 -9.50 39.54
CA THR A 37 -0.24 -9.55 39.41
C THR A 37 0.31 -8.27 38.84
N SER A 38 1.55 -7.95 39.14
CA SER A 38 2.27 -6.82 38.58
C SER A 38 3.07 -7.29 37.36
N TYR A 39 2.96 -6.57 36.27
CA TYR A 39 3.73 -6.84 35.06
C TYR A 39 4.64 -5.66 34.76
N GLY A 40 5.94 -5.89 34.74
CA GLY A 40 6.93 -4.91 34.30
C GLY A 40 7.01 -4.84 32.79
N ILE A 41 6.68 -3.69 32.21
CA ILE A 41 6.75 -3.49 30.76
C ILE A 41 8.20 -3.40 30.32
N ASN A 42 8.64 -4.35 29.49
CA ASN A 42 9.97 -4.37 28.87
C ASN A 42 9.81 -4.62 27.37
N ASN A 43 9.72 -3.54 26.61
CA ASN A 43 9.51 -3.60 25.16
C ASN A 43 10.86 -3.73 24.46
N VAL A 44 11.20 -4.94 24.01
CA VAL A 44 12.35 -5.20 23.15
C VAL A 44 11.87 -5.37 21.72
N ALA A 45 12.37 -4.56 20.82
CA ALA A 45 12.06 -4.64 19.39
C ALA A 45 13.33 -4.51 18.54
N LEU A 46 13.24 -4.92 17.29
CA LEU A 46 14.30 -4.73 16.31
C LEU A 46 14.17 -3.34 15.69
N SER A 47 15.15 -2.48 15.99
CA SER A 47 15.33 -1.19 15.34
C SER A 47 16.54 -1.27 14.40
N LYS A 48 16.30 -1.04 13.10
CA LYS A 48 17.36 -1.10 12.05
C LYS A 48 18.21 -2.39 12.10
N GLY A 49 17.51 -3.52 12.35
CA GLY A 49 18.13 -4.85 12.42
C GLY A 49 18.86 -5.17 13.73
N ARG A 50 18.79 -4.32 14.76
CA ARG A 50 19.40 -4.53 16.08
C ARG A 50 18.35 -4.58 17.18
N PRO A 51 18.44 -5.50 18.16
CA PRO A 51 17.55 -5.51 19.31
C PRO A 51 17.81 -4.28 20.18
N LYS A 52 16.75 -3.57 20.55
CA LYS A 52 16.79 -2.35 21.37
C LYS A 52 15.61 -2.35 22.32
N ILE A 53 15.84 -1.93 23.56
CA ILE A 53 14.76 -1.64 24.51
C ILE A 53 14.19 -0.27 24.14
N LEU A 54 12.89 -0.23 23.89
CA LEU A 54 12.20 0.97 23.43
C LEU A 54 11.12 1.37 24.45
N ASN A 55 11.08 2.66 24.77
CA ASN A 55 9.92 3.23 25.43
C ASN A 55 8.78 3.43 24.43
N LEU A 56 7.58 3.80 24.89
CA LEU A 56 6.40 3.97 24.03
C LEU A 56 6.61 5.03 22.93
N ARG A 57 7.30 6.12 23.26
CA ARG A 57 7.60 7.19 22.30
C ARG A 57 8.54 6.70 21.20
N ASP A 58 9.61 6.02 21.61
CA ASP A 58 10.60 5.49 20.66
C ASP A 58 9.97 4.43 19.75
N LEU A 59 9.13 3.54 20.31
CA LEU A 59 8.40 2.53 19.54
C LEU A 59 7.51 3.16 18.47
N THR A 60 6.78 4.23 18.85
CA THR A 60 5.92 4.95 17.90
C THR A 60 6.76 5.67 16.82
N SER A 61 7.88 6.27 17.19
CA SER A 61 8.77 6.94 16.25
C SER A 61 9.39 5.96 15.24
N GLU A 62 9.90 4.83 15.69
CA GLU A 62 10.43 3.76 14.82
C GLU A 62 9.36 3.20 13.87
N PHE A 63 8.11 3.06 14.37
CA PHE A 63 6.99 2.66 13.52
C PHE A 63 6.70 3.68 12.41
N ILE A 64 6.70 4.97 12.74
CA ILE A 64 6.45 6.05 11.76
C ILE A 64 7.58 6.10 10.72
N GLU A 65 8.85 5.99 11.16
CA GLU A 65 10.01 5.93 10.25
C GLU A 65 9.86 4.74 9.28
N PHE A 66 9.53 3.57 9.79
CA PHE A 66 9.29 2.38 8.96
C PHE A 66 8.14 2.58 7.97
N ARG A 67 7.01 3.16 8.42
CA ARG A 67 5.88 3.47 7.52
C ARG A 67 6.27 4.45 6.43
N MET A 68 7.06 5.48 6.77
CA MET A 68 7.59 6.45 5.80
C MET A 68 8.41 5.74 4.72
N GLU A 69 9.31 4.83 5.11
CA GLU A 69 10.10 4.05 4.16
C GLU A 69 9.24 3.16 3.25
N VAL A 70 8.21 2.52 3.81
CA VAL A 70 7.27 1.69 3.04
C VAL A 70 6.50 2.54 2.02
N VAL A 71 5.99 3.71 2.42
CA VAL A 71 5.28 4.64 1.51
C VAL A 71 6.19 5.10 0.37
N ILE A 72 7.44 5.46 0.67
CA ILE A 72 8.41 5.86 -0.37
C ILE A 72 8.69 4.71 -1.33
N ARG A 73 8.89 3.49 -0.85
CA ARG A 73 9.15 2.32 -1.71
C ARG A 73 7.94 2.00 -2.58
N ARG A 74 6.73 2.03 -2.02
CA ARG A 74 5.48 1.85 -2.75
C ARG A 74 5.32 2.90 -3.84
N ALA A 75 5.44 4.19 -3.50
CA ALA A 75 5.31 5.28 -4.45
C ALA A 75 6.35 5.22 -5.59
N LYS A 76 7.60 4.86 -5.30
CA LYS A 76 8.63 4.64 -6.33
C LYS A 76 8.29 3.48 -7.27
N PHE A 77 7.75 2.40 -6.74
CA PHE A 77 7.34 1.25 -7.55
C PHE A 77 6.16 1.61 -8.46
N GLU A 78 5.13 2.25 -7.92
CA GLU A 78 3.96 2.70 -8.66
C GLU A 78 4.33 3.73 -9.73
N LEU A 79 5.20 4.69 -9.40
CA LEU A 79 5.71 5.67 -10.34
C LEU A 79 6.42 5.01 -11.53
N ARG A 80 7.31 4.06 -11.27
CA ARG A 80 7.99 3.32 -12.33
C ARG A 80 7.00 2.58 -13.23
N LYS A 81 6.04 1.88 -12.63
CA LYS A 81 5.01 1.15 -13.38
C LYS A 81 4.12 2.06 -14.22
N ALA A 82 3.72 3.20 -13.66
CA ALA A 82 2.94 4.20 -14.38
C ALA A 82 3.74 4.80 -15.54
N GLN A 83 5.03 5.09 -15.35
CA GLN A 83 5.90 5.61 -16.42
C GLN A 83 6.14 4.58 -17.52
N GLU A 84 6.41 3.30 -17.18
CA GLU A 84 6.55 2.22 -18.16
C GLU A 84 5.28 2.09 -19.03
N ARG A 85 4.10 2.15 -18.39
CA ARG A 85 2.82 2.05 -19.10
C ARG A 85 2.52 3.30 -19.94
N ALA A 86 2.73 4.49 -19.38
CA ALA A 86 2.54 5.75 -20.11
C ALA A 86 3.43 5.83 -21.35
N HIS A 87 4.68 5.37 -21.24
CA HIS A 87 5.61 5.32 -22.38
C HIS A 87 5.10 4.44 -23.52
N ILE A 88 4.51 3.27 -23.20
CA ILE A 88 3.90 2.41 -24.23
C ILE A 88 2.68 3.09 -24.88
N LEU A 89 1.80 3.71 -24.07
CA LEU A 89 0.61 4.39 -24.58
C LEU A 89 0.96 5.60 -25.45
N GLU A 90 2.02 6.33 -25.08
CA GLU A 90 2.56 7.41 -25.91
C GLU A 90 2.96 6.89 -27.29
N GLY A 91 3.67 5.76 -27.35
CA GLY A 91 4.01 5.10 -28.62
C GLY A 91 2.77 4.70 -29.43
N TYR A 92 1.71 4.24 -28.78
CA TYR A 92 0.44 3.92 -29.45
C TYR A 92 -0.23 5.18 -30.02
N LEU A 93 -0.24 6.30 -29.28
CA LEU A 93 -0.81 7.56 -29.77
C LEU A 93 -0.03 8.08 -30.99
N ILE A 94 1.31 8.05 -30.95
CA ILE A 94 2.16 8.41 -32.09
C ILE A 94 1.84 7.53 -33.31
N ALA A 95 1.74 6.20 -33.11
CA ALA A 95 1.41 5.27 -34.19
C ALA A 95 0.01 5.48 -34.76
N LEU A 96 -0.97 5.87 -33.97
CA LEU A 96 -2.33 6.20 -34.39
C LEU A 96 -2.41 7.53 -35.13
N ASP A 97 -1.57 8.50 -34.77
CA ASP A 97 -1.48 9.78 -35.49
C ASP A 97 -0.86 9.63 -36.89
N HIS A 98 0.04 8.63 -37.08
CA HIS A 98 0.71 8.32 -38.35
C HIS A 98 0.30 6.96 -38.92
N LEU A 99 -0.95 6.54 -38.70
CA LEU A 99 -1.42 5.17 -38.92
C LEU A 99 -1.13 4.64 -40.34
N ASP A 100 -1.42 5.42 -41.37
CA ASP A 100 -1.22 5.02 -42.78
C ASP A 100 0.27 4.78 -43.10
N GLU A 101 1.14 5.63 -42.56
CA GLU A 101 2.58 5.52 -42.76
C GLU A 101 3.14 4.32 -41.99
N VAL A 102 2.70 4.09 -40.76
CA VAL A 102 3.06 2.92 -39.94
C VAL A 102 2.65 1.62 -40.64
N ILE A 103 1.42 1.55 -41.20
CA ILE A 103 0.94 0.38 -41.93
C ILE A 103 1.78 0.13 -43.20
N ARG A 104 2.09 1.19 -43.99
CA ARG A 104 2.94 1.07 -45.19
C ARG A 104 4.33 0.55 -44.82
N LEU A 105 4.93 1.09 -43.75
CA LEU A 105 6.26 0.72 -43.28
C LEU A 105 6.31 -0.73 -42.82
N ILE A 106 5.34 -1.18 -42.05
CA ILE A 106 5.25 -2.58 -41.57
C ILE A 106 5.07 -3.53 -42.81
N ARG A 107 4.22 -3.18 -43.77
CA ARG A 107 3.98 -4.01 -44.95
C ARG A 107 5.17 -4.07 -45.92
N SER A 108 6.01 -3.05 -45.97
CA SER A 108 7.20 -3.01 -46.81
C SER A 108 8.42 -3.71 -46.18
N SER A 109 8.35 -4.01 -44.88
CA SER A 109 9.45 -4.67 -44.17
C SER A 109 9.48 -6.15 -44.43
N ALA A 110 10.68 -6.71 -44.59
CA ALA A 110 10.88 -8.14 -44.88
C ALA A 110 10.66 -9.07 -43.69
N ASN A 111 10.87 -8.57 -42.47
CA ASN A 111 10.71 -9.31 -41.22
C ASN A 111 10.35 -8.35 -40.06
N PRO A 112 9.90 -8.86 -38.89
CA PRO A 112 9.54 -8.04 -37.75
C PRO A 112 10.69 -7.18 -37.19
N ASP A 113 11.93 -7.65 -37.28
CA ASP A 113 13.09 -6.88 -36.80
C ASP A 113 13.38 -5.69 -37.73
N ALA A 114 13.28 -5.88 -39.04
CA ALA A 114 13.37 -4.78 -40.00
C ALA A 114 12.24 -3.76 -39.82
N ALA A 115 11.00 -4.21 -39.53
CA ALA A 115 9.87 -3.33 -39.22
C ALA A 115 10.12 -2.52 -37.94
N LYS A 116 10.70 -3.14 -36.90
CA LYS A 116 11.07 -2.47 -35.65
C LYS A 116 12.11 -1.37 -35.91
N GLU A 117 13.19 -1.67 -36.63
CA GLU A 117 14.23 -0.69 -36.97
C GLU A 117 13.67 0.46 -37.81
N ALA A 118 12.82 0.14 -38.77
CA ALA A 118 12.19 1.13 -39.60
C ALA A 118 11.26 2.09 -38.81
N LEU A 119 10.49 1.59 -37.84
CA LEU A 119 9.68 2.41 -36.92
C LEU A 119 10.56 3.33 -36.05
N MET A 120 11.69 2.86 -35.58
CA MET A 120 12.63 3.65 -34.78
C MET A 120 13.34 4.75 -35.61
N THR A 121 13.59 4.51 -36.90
CA THR A 121 14.28 5.45 -37.81
C THR A 121 13.35 6.37 -38.54
N ALA A 122 12.03 6.18 -38.46
CA ALA A 122 11.02 6.98 -39.18
C ALA A 122 10.93 8.46 -38.73
N GLY A 123 11.69 8.88 -37.73
CA GLY A 123 11.72 10.28 -37.24
C GLY A 123 10.64 10.63 -36.22
N TRP A 124 9.82 9.68 -35.77
CA TRP A 124 8.75 9.90 -34.80
C TRP A 124 9.23 9.79 -33.34
N GLY A 125 10.51 9.52 -33.11
CA GLY A 125 11.08 9.38 -31.76
C GLY A 125 10.62 8.12 -31.02
N ILE A 126 10.19 7.07 -31.75
CA ILE A 126 9.72 5.80 -31.17
C ILE A 126 10.90 5.02 -30.61
N SER A 127 10.82 4.60 -29.35
CA SER A 127 11.80 3.74 -28.70
C SER A 127 11.63 2.27 -29.12
N GLU A 128 12.65 1.44 -28.87
CA GLU A 128 12.59 0.00 -29.16
C GLU A 128 11.42 -0.68 -28.45
N VAL A 129 11.14 -0.30 -27.18
CA VAL A 129 10.03 -0.84 -26.39
C VAL A 129 8.68 -0.45 -27.01
N GLN A 130 8.54 0.81 -27.42
CA GLN A 130 7.34 1.29 -28.11
C GLN A 130 7.17 0.59 -29.47
N ALA A 131 8.23 0.45 -30.25
CA ALA A 131 8.19 -0.24 -31.56
C ALA A 131 7.72 -1.68 -31.42
N LYS A 132 8.24 -2.43 -30.44
CA LYS A 132 7.79 -3.81 -30.15
C LYS A 132 6.29 -3.83 -29.78
N ALA A 133 5.86 -2.92 -28.90
CA ALA A 133 4.47 -2.83 -28.48
C ALA A 133 3.53 -2.48 -29.65
N ILE A 134 3.96 -1.62 -30.58
CA ILE A 134 3.20 -1.26 -31.80
C ILE A 134 3.05 -2.47 -32.72
N LEU A 135 4.11 -3.27 -32.91
CA LEU A 135 4.05 -4.48 -33.75
C LEU A 135 3.16 -5.58 -33.14
N GLU A 136 3.04 -5.62 -31.84
CA GLU A 136 2.15 -6.55 -31.10
C GLU A 136 0.69 -6.06 -31.03
N LEU A 137 0.42 -4.81 -31.48
CA LEU A 137 -0.90 -4.21 -31.42
C LEU A 137 -1.87 -4.92 -32.39
N ARG A 138 -2.99 -5.41 -31.86
CA ARG A 138 -4.05 -6.01 -32.70
C ARG A 138 -4.78 -4.93 -33.50
N LEU A 139 -5.06 -5.22 -34.77
CA LEU A 139 -5.80 -4.32 -35.69
C LEU A 139 -7.14 -3.83 -35.12
N GLN A 140 -7.80 -4.59 -34.25
CA GLN A 140 -9.04 -4.21 -33.56
C GLN A 140 -8.86 -2.97 -32.66
N ARG A 141 -7.64 -2.71 -32.16
CA ARG A 141 -7.35 -1.54 -31.32
C ARG A 141 -7.06 -0.25 -32.09
N LEU A 142 -7.15 -0.29 -33.40
CA LEU A 142 -6.93 0.85 -34.29
C LEU A 142 -8.22 1.63 -34.60
N THR A 143 -9.34 1.31 -33.94
CA THR A 143 -10.60 2.02 -34.10
C THR A 143 -10.61 3.37 -33.37
N GLY A 144 -11.40 4.35 -33.83
CA GLY A 144 -11.51 5.67 -33.22
C GLY A 144 -11.92 5.61 -31.73
N MET A 145 -12.82 4.69 -31.36
CA MET A 145 -13.23 4.50 -29.95
C MET A 145 -12.09 4.00 -29.05
N GLU A 146 -11.21 3.15 -29.57
CA GLU A 146 -10.05 2.67 -28.82
C GLU A 146 -8.97 3.75 -28.68
N ARG A 147 -8.82 4.64 -29.66
CA ARG A 147 -7.94 5.81 -29.56
C ARG A 147 -8.33 6.72 -28.39
N GLU A 148 -9.63 7.00 -28.23
CA GLU A 148 -10.12 7.79 -27.09
C GLU A 148 -9.80 7.13 -25.75
N LYS A 149 -10.01 5.83 -25.62
CA LYS A 149 -9.68 5.08 -24.40
C LYS A 149 -8.18 5.11 -24.09
N ILE A 150 -7.32 4.95 -25.11
CA ILE A 150 -5.86 5.02 -24.95
C ILE A 150 -5.45 6.41 -24.46
N LYS A 151 -6.05 7.47 -25.00
CA LYS A 151 -5.80 8.85 -24.59
C LYS A 151 -6.27 9.11 -23.15
N GLU A 152 -7.48 8.65 -22.80
CA GLU A 152 -7.99 8.77 -21.43
C GLU A 152 -7.09 8.03 -20.42
N GLU A 153 -6.65 6.79 -20.74
CA GLU A 153 -5.71 6.04 -19.91
C GLU A 153 -4.38 6.78 -19.75
N PHE A 154 -3.85 7.31 -20.84
CA PHE A 154 -2.62 8.10 -20.82
C PHE A 154 -2.75 9.35 -19.93
N ASP A 155 -3.83 10.11 -20.07
CA ASP A 155 -4.09 11.31 -19.26
C ASP A 155 -4.25 10.98 -17.77
N GLN A 156 -4.90 9.88 -17.45
CA GLN A 156 -5.01 9.39 -16.07
C GLN A 156 -3.64 9.00 -15.48
N LEU A 157 -2.81 8.30 -16.27
CA LEU A 157 -1.46 7.94 -15.85
C LEU A 157 -0.57 9.17 -15.66
N MET A 158 -0.68 10.19 -16.53
CA MET A 158 0.07 11.43 -16.38
C MET A 158 -0.30 12.18 -15.08
N LYS A 159 -1.58 12.21 -14.73
CA LYS A 159 -2.04 12.75 -13.44
C LYS A 159 -1.49 11.95 -12.25
N LEU A 160 -1.53 10.61 -12.34
CA LEU A 160 -0.95 9.74 -11.30
C LEU A 160 0.56 9.94 -11.17
N ILE A 161 1.29 10.01 -12.28
CA ILE A 161 2.74 10.28 -12.28
C ILE A 161 3.05 11.62 -11.62
N ALA A 162 2.28 12.67 -11.90
CA ALA A 162 2.44 13.98 -11.29
C ALA A 162 2.22 13.92 -9.77
N SER A 163 1.12 13.30 -9.31
CA SER A 163 0.82 13.16 -7.88
C SER A 163 1.85 12.31 -7.13
N LEU A 164 2.35 11.22 -7.74
CA LEU A 164 3.41 10.39 -7.12
C LEU A 164 4.75 11.11 -7.04
N LYS A 165 5.10 11.95 -8.04
CA LYS A 165 6.30 12.80 -8.00
C LYS A 165 6.18 13.85 -6.89
N GLU A 166 5.01 14.48 -6.74
CA GLU A 166 4.73 15.45 -5.68
C GLU A 166 4.83 14.80 -4.29
N LEU A 167 4.21 13.61 -4.12
CA LEU A 167 4.29 12.83 -2.89
C LEU A 167 5.74 12.47 -2.53
N LEU A 168 6.55 12.05 -3.50
CA LEU A 168 7.96 11.74 -3.28
C LEU A 168 8.79 12.98 -2.98
N GLY A 169 8.43 14.15 -3.49
CA GLY A 169 9.11 15.42 -3.26
C GLY A 169 8.78 16.09 -1.91
N SER A 170 7.63 15.76 -1.30
CA SER A 170 7.14 16.42 -0.09
C SER A 170 7.04 15.46 1.08
N GLU A 171 7.80 15.75 2.14
CA GLU A 171 7.72 15.00 3.41
C GLU A 171 6.35 15.20 4.07
N TYR A 172 5.82 16.41 4.02
CA TYR A 172 4.50 16.74 4.55
C TYR A 172 3.39 15.88 3.94
N LEU A 173 3.35 15.74 2.62
CA LEU A 173 2.34 14.91 1.94
C LEU A 173 2.45 13.43 2.32
N ARG A 174 3.67 12.92 2.52
CA ARG A 174 3.86 11.55 3.00
C ARG A 174 3.32 11.35 4.41
N PHE A 175 3.52 12.33 5.31
CA PHE A 175 2.94 12.28 6.66
C PHE A 175 1.41 12.34 6.63
N GLU A 176 0.82 13.22 5.82
CA GLU A 176 -0.65 13.29 5.69
C GLU A 176 -1.23 11.99 5.10
N LEU A 177 -0.54 11.36 4.15
CA LEU A 177 -0.94 10.05 3.64
C LEU A 177 -0.91 8.98 4.74
N ILE A 178 0.18 8.90 5.52
CA ILE A 178 0.29 7.96 6.64
C ILE A 178 -0.81 8.20 7.67
N LYS A 179 -1.08 9.45 8.01
CA LYS A 179 -2.15 9.84 8.94
C LYS A 179 -3.52 9.39 8.42
N THR A 180 -3.81 9.61 7.15
CA THR A 180 -5.07 9.19 6.52
C THR A 180 -5.24 7.67 6.58
N GLU A 181 -4.21 6.90 6.19
CA GLU A 181 -4.22 5.44 6.27
C GLU A 181 -4.42 4.93 7.71
N LEU A 182 -3.79 5.57 8.70
CA LEU A 182 -3.95 5.20 10.11
C LEU A 182 -5.34 5.54 10.66
N LEU A 183 -5.94 6.65 10.21
CA LEU A 183 -7.33 7.00 10.58
C LEU A 183 -8.34 5.99 10.02
N GLU A 184 -8.16 5.53 8.80
CA GLU A 184 -8.98 4.46 8.23
C GLU A 184 -8.86 3.14 9.03
N VAL A 185 -7.64 2.77 9.43
CA VAL A 185 -7.41 1.59 10.28
C VAL A 185 -8.08 1.76 11.64
N LYS A 186 -7.99 2.97 12.24
CA LYS A 186 -8.66 3.28 13.51
C LYS A 186 -10.18 3.16 13.39
N GLU A 187 -10.77 3.66 12.31
CA GLU A 187 -12.21 3.57 12.08
C GLU A 187 -12.69 2.13 11.93
N LYS A 188 -11.93 1.30 11.19
CA LYS A 188 -12.32 -0.09 10.90
C LYS A 188 -12.07 -1.05 12.06
N PHE A 189 -11.04 -0.80 12.87
CA PHE A 189 -10.52 -1.77 13.86
C PHE A 189 -10.31 -1.17 15.25
N GLY A 190 -10.65 0.10 15.46
CA GLY A 190 -10.45 0.77 16.74
C GLY A 190 -11.44 0.27 17.80
N ASP A 191 -10.90 -0.12 18.95
CA ASP A 191 -11.65 -0.49 20.15
C ASP A 191 -11.53 0.61 21.22
N GLU A 192 -12.48 0.65 22.14
CA GLU A 192 -12.36 1.46 23.35
C GLU A 192 -11.29 0.90 24.28
N ARG A 193 -10.64 1.79 25.04
CA ARG A 193 -9.61 1.40 25.99
C ARG A 193 -10.21 0.56 27.11
N LYS A 194 -9.69 -0.67 27.32
CA LYS A 194 -10.16 -1.60 28.36
C LYS A 194 -9.47 -1.40 29.72
N SER A 195 -8.27 -0.77 29.72
CA SER A 195 -7.49 -0.56 30.95
C SER A 195 -7.58 0.90 31.41
N GLU A 196 -7.76 1.12 32.70
CA GLU A 196 -7.71 2.45 33.31
C GLU A 196 -6.26 2.93 33.46
N ILE A 197 -6.07 4.25 33.29
CA ILE A 197 -4.80 4.90 33.62
C ILE A 197 -4.96 5.50 35.01
N GLN A 198 -4.19 5.02 35.97
CA GLN A 198 -4.08 5.62 37.31
C GLN A 198 -2.79 6.45 37.35
N TYR A 199 -2.92 7.70 37.79
CA TYR A 199 -1.83 8.65 37.90
C TYR A 199 -1.30 8.70 39.34
#